data_ca38872992469f003e3a6938ff4e9a17
#
_entry.id   ca38872992469f003e3a6938ff4e9a17
#
_cell.length_a   1.000
_cell.length_b   1.000
_cell.length_c   1.000
_cell.angle_alpha   90.00
_cell.angle_beta   90.00
_cell.angle_gamma   90.00
#
_symmetry.space_group_name_H-M   'P 1'
#
loop_
_entity.id
_entity.type
_entity.pdbx_description
1 polymer ?
#
loop_
_entity_poly.entity_id
_entity_poly.type
_entity_poly.pdbx_seq_one_letter_code
_entity_poly.pdbx_strand_id
1 'polypeptide(L)'
;LALPMRLAPNDWGYTWAVNCLHAAEEFNKLKDVGYELCIKGELLLFLAALVGRSGDLPPADTPDTRRLKTVVQLVNEQYAGALHVTDAAAACGCSPSHFMRWFKKMTGQGFTAYLNDHRLNLAAELLRITDATVLDIAGRVGFDNLSYFNRLFKRRYGMTPREYRSK
;
A
#
# COMPACT_ATOMS: atom_id res chain seq x y z
N LEU A 1 9.63 -12.18 4.08
CA LEU A 1 10.83 -11.58 3.48
C LEU A 1 11.39 -10.60 4.51
N ALA A 2 12.52 -10.91 5.14
CA ALA A 2 13.26 -9.93 5.91
C ALA A 2 14.13 -9.15 4.93
N LEU A 3 13.62 -8.03 4.44
CA LEU A 3 14.43 -7.11 3.67
C LEU A 3 15.43 -6.43 4.62
N PRO A 4 16.69 -6.22 4.22
CA PRO A 4 17.64 -5.49 5.03
C PRO A 4 17.09 -4.08 5.28
N MET A 5 17.03 -3.66 6.53
CA MET A 5 16.51 -2.33 6.91
C MET A 5 17.46 -1.19 6.47
N ARG A 6 18.66 -1.52 6.03
CA ARG A 6 19.67 -0.56 5.57
C ARG A 6 20.63 -1.24 4.60
N LEU A 7 20.89 -0.60 3.46
CA LEU A 7 21.98 -0.91 2.56
C LEU A 7 23.09 0.11 2.80
N ALA A 8 24.30 -0.37 3.08
CA ALA A 8 25.47 0.49 3.18
C ALA A 8 26.17 0.62 1.80
N PRO A 9 26.88 1.72 1.53
CA PRO A 9 27.57 1.95 0.24
C PRO A 9 28.50 0.82 -0.19
N ASN A 10 29.07 0.08 0.77
CA ASN A 10 29.96 -1.05 0.52
C ASN A 10 29.23 -2.38 0.35
N ASP A 11 27.91 -2.39 0.49
CA ASP A 11 27.13 -3.61 0.30
C ASP A 11 27.05 -3.96 -1.19
N TRP A 12 27.15 -5.26 -1.48
CA TRP A 12 26.91 -5.75 -2.84
C TRP A 12 25.46 -5.43 -3.24
N GLY A 13 25.26 -4.91 -4.43
CA GLY A 13 23.94 -4.49 -4.90
C GLY A 13 23.50 -3.08 -4.47
N TYR A 14 24.25 -2.38 -3.61
CA TYR A 14 23.96 -0.98 -3.25
C TYR A 14 23.90 -0.09 -4.49
N THR A 15 24.93 -0.14 -5.33
CA THR A 15 25.01 0.65 -6.58
C THR A 15 23.85 0.32 -7.52
N TRP A 16 23.52 -0.97 -7.64
CA TRP A 16 22.36 -1.39 -8.45
C TRP A 16 21.07 -0.85 -7.88
N ALA A 17 20.82 -1.04 -6.59
CA ALA A 17 19.60 -0.56 -5.92
C ALA A 17 19.44 0.97 -6.08
N VAL A 18 20.52 1.73 -5.93
CA VAL A 18 20.53 3.18 -6.15
C VAL A 18 20.20 3.52 -7.61
N ASN A 19 20.78 2.81 -8.58
CA ASN A 19 20.52 3.04 -9.99
C ASN A 19 19.06 2.77 -10.36
N CYS A 20 18.44 1.68 -9.85
CA CYS A 20 17.01 1.40 -10.07
C CYS A 20 16.12 2.52 -9.50
N LEU A 21 16.45 3.05 -8.32
CA LEU A 21 15.69 4.16 -7.73
C LEU A 21 15.85 5.46 -8.52
N HIS A 22 17.07 5.77 -8.99
CA HIS A 22 17.29 6.93 -9.86
C HIS A 22 16.57 6.79 -11.20
N ALA A 23 16.60 5.62 -11.84
CA ALA A 23 15.86 5.37 -13.07
C ALA A 23 14.34 5.54 -12.88
N ALA A 24 13.79 5.00 -11.78
CA ALA A 24 12.38 5.17 -11.44
C ALA A 24 12.01 6.65 -11.21
N GLU A 25 12.90 7.43 -10.58
CA GLU A 25 12.72 8.88 -10.38
C GLU A 25 12.72 9.64 -11.71
N GLU A 26 13.64 9.32 -12.62
CA GLU A 26 13.69 9.93 -13.96
C GLU A 26 12.43 9.63 -14.78
N PHE A 27 11.97 8.38 -14.81
CA PHE A 27 10.69 8.04 -15.45
C PHE A 27 9.51 8.81 -14.85
N ASN A 28 9.50 8.99 -13.53
CA ASN A 28 8.45 9.77 -12.86
C ASN A 28 8.51 11.28 -13.18
N LYS A 29 9.69 11.82 -13.47
CA LYS A 29 9.86 13.22 -13.90
C LYS A 29 9.40 13.43 -15.35
N LEU A 30 9.78 12.51 -16.26
CA LEU A 30 9.48 12.63 -17.69
C LEU A 30 8.01 12.39 -17.98
N LYS A 31 7.36 11.46 -17.30
CA LYS A 31 5.94 11.08 -17.48
C LYS A 31 5.57 10.73 -18.92
N ASP A 32 6.49 10.16 -19.68
CA ASP A 32 6.23 9.66 -21.02
C ASP A 32 5.24 8.49 -21.03
N VAL A 33 4.71 8.16 -22.22
CA VAL A 33 3.78 7.03 -22.37
C VAL A 33 4.41 5.74 -21.81
N GLY A 34 3.74 5.12 -20.83
CA GLY A 34 4.22 3.89 -20.19
C GLY A 34 5.17 4.09 -18.99
N TYR A 35 5.40 5.34 -18.54
CA TYR A 35 6.30 5.62 -17.41
C TYR A 35 5.97 4.82 -16.15
N GLU A 36 4.68 4.58 -15.86
CA GLU A 36 4.26 3.77 -14.71
C GLU A 36 4.72 2.31 -14.82
N LEU A 37 4.73 1.77 -16.04
CA LEU A 37 5.24 0.41 -16.29
C LEU A 37 6.76 0.37 -16.12
N CYS A 38 7.46 1.38 -16.58
CA CYS A 38 8.91 1.51 -16.41
C CYS A 38 9.27 1.61 -14.91
N ILE A 39 8.55 2.44 -14.13
CA ILE A 39 8.74 2.54 -12.68
C ILE A 39 8.50 1.18 -11.99
N LYS A 40 7.43 0.47 -12.37
CA LYS A 40 7.16 -0.87 -11.82
C LYS A 40 8.28 -1.86 -12.16
N GLY A 41 8.83 -1.79 -13.37
CA GLY A 41 9.97 -2.60 -13.81
C GLY A 41 11.21 -2.34 -12.95
N GLU A 42 11.58 -1.07 -12.75
CA GLU A 42 12.72 -0.69 -11.92
C GLU A 42 12.54 -1.09 -10.45
N LEU A 43 11.33 -0.96 -9.90
CA LEU A 43 11.03 -1.42 -8.54
C LEU A 43 11.10 -2.94 -8.41
N LEU A 44 10.71 -3.71 -9.43
CA LEU A 44 10.88 -5.15 -9.44
C LEU A 44 12.36 -5.55 -9.51
N LEU A 45 13.17 -4.87 -10.32
CA LEU A 45 14.63 -5.07 -10.39
C LEU A 45 15.30 -4.72 -9.05
N PHE A 46 14.89 -3.61 -8.43
CA PHE A 46 15.33 -3.24 -7.07
C PHE A 46 15.00 -4.34 -6.05
N LEU A 47 13.77 -4.85 -6.05
CA LEU A 47 13.38 -5.95 -5.16
C LEU A 47 14.17 -7.23 -5.44
N ALA A 48 14.41 -7.56 -6.72
CA ALA A 48 15.22 -8.71 -7.10
C ALA A 48 16.66 -8.58 -6.60
N ALA A 49 17.25 -7.38 -6.66
CA ALA A 49 18.58 -7.11 -6.11
C ALA A 49 18.64 -7.31 -4.59
N LEU A 50 17.58 -6.94 -3.87
CA LEU A 50 17.46 -7.15 -2.42
C LEU A 50 17.26 -8.62 -2.06
N VAL A 51 16.46 -9.36 -2.86
CA VAL A 51 16.14 -10.77 -2.63
C VAL A 51 17.31 -11.69 -3.02
N GLY A 52 18.03 -11.39 -4.10
CA GLY A 52 19.15 -12.21 -4.61
C GLY A 52 20.31 -12.37 -3.63
N ARG A 53 20.35 -11.62 -2.52
CA ARG A 53 21.35 -11.72 -1.45
C ARG A 53 20.97 -12.62 -0.29
N SER A 54 19.75 -13.13 -0.26
CA SER A 54 19.22 -13.82 0.90
C SER A 54 19.64 -15.30 0.90
N GLY A 55 20.92 -15.57 1.02
CA GLY A 55 21.42 -16.91 1.38
C GLY A 55 20.97 -17.38 2.77
N ASP A 56 20.55 -16.43 3.62
CA ASP A 56 19.97 -16.64 4.96
C ASP A 56 18.61 -15.96 5.07
N LEU A 57 17.69 -16.24 4.15
CA LEU A 57 16.30 -15.85 4.32
C LEU A 57 15.71 -16.63 5.51
N PRO A 58 15.26 -15.96 6.57
CA PRO A 58 14.38 -16.62 7.50
C PRO A 58 13.19 -17.15 6.67
N PRO A 59 12.65 -18.33 7.03
CA PRO A 59 11.63 -18.98 6.23
C PRO A 59 10.52 -17.95 5.94
N ALA A 60 10.16 -17.83 4.64
CA ALA A 60 9.15 -16.88 4.14
C ALA A 60 7.76 -17.08 4.80
N ASP A 61 7.63 -18.01 5.70
CA ASP A 61 6.43 -18.46 6.37
C ASP A 61 6.52 -18.36 7.91
N THR A 62 6.92 -17.18 8.40
CA THR A 62 6.80 -16.91 9.85
C THR A 62 5.32 -16.74 10.25
N PRO A 63 4.97 -17.01 11.52
CA PRO A 63 3.60 -16.76 12.01
C PRO A 63 3.14 -15.32 11.74
N ASP A 64 4.03 -14.35 11.85
CA ASP A 64 3.73 -12.94 11.57
C ASP A 64 3.49 -12.68 10.09
N THR A 65 4.26 -13.29 9.20
CA THR A 65 4.05 -13.20 7.74
C THR A 65 2.72 -13.82 7.33
N ARG A 66 2.36 -14.98 7.89
CA ARG A 66 1.06 -15.62 7.65
C ARG A 66 -0.09 -14.74 8.10
N ARG A 67 -0.03 -14.21 9.33
CA ARG A 67 -1.03 -13.27 9.84
C ARG A 67 -1.17 -12.02 8.95
N LEU A 68 -0.04 -11.45 8.51
CA LEU A 68 -0.07 -10.29 7.63
C LEU A 68 -0.73 -10.62 6.29
N LYS A 69 -0.40 -11.76 5.67
CA LYS A 69 -1.08 -12.23 4.45
C LYS A 69 -2.60 -12.36 4.65
N THR A 70 -3.02 -12.96 5.77
CA THR A 70 -4.46 -13.09 6.11
C THR A 70 -5.14 -11.72 6.20
N VAL A 71 -4.52 -10.73 6.85
CA VAL A 71 -5.09 -9.38 6.96
C VAL A 71 -5.15 -8.66 5.62
N VAL A 72 -4.08 -8.75 4.81
CA VAL A 72 -4.05 -8.15 3.47
C VAL A 72 -5.13 -8.77 2.58
N GLN A 73 -5.29 -10.08 2.61
CA GLN A 73 -6.34 -10.78 1.86
C GLN A 73 -7.73 -10.34 2.33
N LEU A 74 -7.97 -10.30 3.65
CA LEU A 74 -9.23 -9.85 4.22
C LEU A 74 -9.58 -8.42 3.78
N VAL A 75 -8.61 -7.51 3.79
CA VAL A 75 -8.81 -6.14 3.31
C VAL A 75 -9.16 -6.13 1.82
N ASN A 76 -8.42 -6.87 0.98
CA ASN A 76 -8.68 -6.92 -0.45
C ASN A 76 -10.08 -7.48 -0.80
N GLU A 77 -10.57 -8.43 -0.01
CA GLU A 77 -11.87 -9.07 -0.24
C GLU A 77 -13.04 -8.26 0.34
N GLN A 78 -12.82 -7.53 1.44
CA GLN A 78 -13.91 -6.94 2.22
C GLN A 78 -13.79 -5.42 2.44
N TYR A 79 -12.88 -4.73 1.76
CA TYR A 79 -12.65 -3.28 1.95
C TYR A 79 -13.92 -2.44 1.78
N ALA A 80 -14.82 -2.82 0.88
CA ALA A 80 -16.03 -2.07 0.59
C ALA A 80 -17.12 -2.22 1.67
N GLY A 81 -16.99 -3.22 2.54
CA GLY A 81 -17.94 -3.49 3.62
C GLY A 81 -17.56 -2.83 4.95
N ALA A 82 -18.36 -3.13 5.98
CA ALA A 82 -18.13 -2.70 7.37
C ALA A 82 -17.04 -3.54 8.03
N LEU A 83 -15.80 -3.41 7.55
CA LEU A 83 -14.66 -4.14 8.08
C LEU A 83 -14.06 -3.40 9.28
N HIS A 84 -14.12 -4.04 10.47
CA HIS A 84 -13.63 -3.49 11.73
C HIS A 84 -12.33 -4.16 12.21
N VAL A 85 -11.68 -3.51 13.17
CA VAL A 85 -10.49 -4.06 13.86
C VAL A 85 -10.79 -5.43 14.49
N THR A 86 -12.00 -5.62 14.99
CA THR A 86 -12.47 -6.88 15.61
C THR A 86 -12.44 -8.04 14.62
N ASP A 87 -12.82 -7.80 13.36
CA ASP A 87 -12.88 -8.81 12.31
C ASP A 87 -11.46 -9.25 11.91
N ALA A 88 -10.57 -8.27 11.74
CA ALA A 88 -9.17 -8.53 11.45
C ALA A 88 -8.46 -9.26 12.61
N ALA A 89 -8.77 -8.90 13.86
CA ALA A 89 -8.24 -9.57 15.04
C ALA A 89 -8.73 -11.02 15.13
N ALA A 90 -10.02 -11.26 14.88
CA ALA A 90 -10.61 -12.59 14.84
C ALA A 90 -9.98 -13.47 13.75
N ALA A 91 -9.79 -12.93 12.53
CA ALA A 91 -9.11 -13.62 11.44
C ALA A 91 -7.66 -14.01 11.78
N CYS A 92 -7.00 -13.25 12.67
CA CYS A 92 -5.66 -13.54 13.16
C CYS A 92 -5.63 -14.40 14.43
N GLY A 93 -6.79 -14.79 14.99
CA GLY A 93 -6.88 -15.58 16.22
C GLY A 93 -6.35 -14.85 17.44
N CYS A 94 -6.53 -13.53 17.55
CA CYS A 94 -6.01 -12.74 18.68
C CYS A 94 -7.00 -11.66 19.13
N SER A 95 -6.76 -11.08 20.34
CA SER A 95 -7.57 -9.98 20.83
C SER A 95 -7.35 -8.68 20.01
N PRO A 96 -8.35 -7.80 19.92
CA PRO A 96 -8.23 -6.51 19.21
C PRO A 96 -7.06 -5.66 19.72
N SER A 97 -6.81 -5.62 21.02
CA SER A 97 -5.71 -4.87 21.60
C SER A 97 -4.33 -5.43 21.21
N HIS A 98 -4.19 -6.75 21.15
CA HIS A 98 -2.97 -7.41 20.67
C HIS A 98 -2.79 -7.15 19.18
N PHE A 99 -3.84 -7.32 18.39
CA PHE A 99 -3.84 -7.07 16.96
C PHE A 99 -3.40 -5.65 16.62
N MET A 100 -3.98 -4.62 17.25
CA MET A 100 -3.64 -3.22 16.98
C MET A 100 -2.16 -2.92 17.22
N ARG A 101 -1.58 -3.42 18.31
CA ARG A 101 -0.15 -3.23 18.63
C ARG A 101 0.74 -3.97 17.63
N TRP A 102 0.42 -5.23 17.37
CA TRP A 102 1.15 -6.06 16.41
C TRP A 102 1.09 -5.48 15.00
N PHE A 103 -0.10 -5.13 14.51
CA PHE A 103 -0.29 -4.61 13.15
C PHE A 103 0.46 -3.29 12.96
N LYS A 104 0.40 -2.38 13.94
CA LYS A 104 1.16 -1.13 13.89
C LYS A 104 2.68 -1.36 13.90
N LYS A 105 3.17 -2.36 14.64
CA LYS A 105 4.58 -2.75 14.64
C LYS A 105 5.00 -3.28 13.27
N MET A 106 4.16 -4.08 12.63
CA MET A 106 4.46 -4.72 11.33
C MET A 106 4.37 -3.77 10.14
N THR A 107 3.40 -2.83 10.15
CA THR A 107 3.08 -1.97 8.99
C THR A 107 3.48 -0.50 9.19
N GLY A 108 3.87 -0.10 10.38
CA GLY A 108 4.15 1.29 10.73
C GLY A 108 2.90 2.12 11.03
N GLN A 109 1.69 1.63 10.72
CA GLN A 109 0.43 2.36 10.88
C GLN A 109 -0.69 1.50 11.49
N GLY A 110 -1.74 2.16 12.01
CA GLY A 110 -2.91 1.45 12.53
C GLY A 110 -3.79 0.86 11.42
N PHE A 111 -4.52 -0.22 11.74
CA PHE A 111 -5.37 -0.94 10.79
C PHE A 111 -6.41 -0.04 10.08
N THR A 112 -7.11 0.83 10.82
CA THR A 112 -8.09 1.76 10.22
C THR A 112 -7.44 2.73 9.23
N ALA A 113 -6.23 3.20 9.51
CA ALA A 113 -5.49 4.05 8.58
C ALA A 113 -5.10 3.27 7.32
N TYR A 114 -4.60 2.04 7.48
CA TYR A 114 -4.27 1.15 6.38
C TYR A 114 -5.48 0.85 5.49
N LEU A 115 -6.63 0.49 6.08
CA LEU A 115 -7.88 0.24 5.35
C LEU A 115 -8.35 1.50 4.59
N ASN A 116 -8.32 2.66 5.24
CA ASN A 116 -8.68 3.92 4.60
C ASN A 116 -7.73 4.27 3.44
N ASP A 117 -6.43 4.03 3.61
CA ASP A 117 -5.44 4.25 2.54
C ASP A 117 -5.71 3.33 1.34
N HIS A 118 -6.04 2.06 1.57
CA HIS A 118 -6.42 1.12 0.53
C HIS A 118 -7.68 1.61 -0.23
N ARG A 119 -8.73 2.00 0.49
CA ARG A 119 -9.97 2.55 -0.08
C ARG A 119 -9.72 3.81 -0.90
N LEU A 120 -8.88 4.71 -0.41
CA LEU A 120 -8.54 5.97 -1.10
C LEU A 120 -7.75 5.73 -2.39
N ASN A 121 -6.87 4.72 -2.42
CA ASN A 121 -6.15 4.35 -3.63
C ASN A 121 -7.12 3.86 -4.71
N LEU A 122 -8.06 2.98 -4.36
CA LEU A 122 -9.10 2.50 -5.27
C LEU A 122 -10.03 3.63 -5.73
N ALA A 123 -10.38 4.55 -4.81
CA ALA A 123 -11.18 5.72 -5.17
C ALA A 123 -10.45 6.62 -6.18
N ALA A 124 -9.15 6.85 -6.01
CA ALA A 124 -8.36 7.63 -6.93
C ALA A 124 -8.29 6.99 -8.33
N GLU A 125 -8.19 5.67 -8.40
CA GLU A 125 -8.26 4.93 -9.65
C GLU A 125 -9.64 5.06 -10.31
N LEU A 126 -10.73 4.84 -9.57
CA LEU A 126 -12.10 4.98 -10.08
C LEU A 126 -12.40 6.40 -10.57
N LEU A 127 -11.87 7.43 -9.90
CA LEU A 127 -12.00 8.82 -10.33
C LEU A 127 -11.35 9.07 -11.70
N ARG A 128 -10.27 8.37 -12.03
CA ARG A 128 -9.55 8.51 -13.30
C ARG A 128 -10.20 7.75 -14.46
N ILE A 129 -10.79 6.58 -14.17
CA ILE A 129 -11.25 5.64 -15.21
C ILE A 129 -12.78 5.62 -15.40
N THR A 130 -13.54 6.35 -14.57
CA THR A 130 -15.01 6.35 -14.63
C THR A 130 -15.60 7.74 -14.49
N ASP A 131 -16.83 7.93 -15.02
CA ASP A 131 -17.64 9.13 -14.84
C ASP A 131 -18.58 9.06 -13.62
N ALA A 132 -18.45 8.02 -12.78
CA ALA A 132 -19.26 7.84 -11.58
C ALA A 132 -19.12 9.06 -10.64
N THR A 133 -20.18 9.43 -9.94
CA THR A 133 -20.14 10.59 -9.03
C THR A 133 -19.17 10.34 -7.87
N VAL A 134 -18.66 11.43 -7.29
CA VAL A 134 -17.77 11.32 -6.09
C VAL A 134 -18.50 10.59 -4.95
N LEU A 135 -19.81 10.79 -4.81
CA LEU A 135 -20.64 10.11 -3.82
C LEU A 135 -20.70 8.60 -4.08
N ASP A 136 -20.96 8.21 -5.34
CA ASP A 136 -21.01 6.79 -5.72
C ASP A 136 -19.67 6.11 -5.51
N ILE A 137 -18.57 6.77 -5.88
CA ILE A 137 -17.23 6.23 -5.69
C ILE A 137 -16.92 6.05 -4.20
N ALA A 138 -17.23 7.07 -3.36
CA ALA A 138 -17.04 6.97 -1.92
C ALA A 138 -17.80 5.76 -1.34
N GLY A 139 -19.06 5.58 -1.71
CA GLY A 139 -19.87 4.42 -1.30
C GLY A 139 -19.30 3.09 -1.79
N ARG A 140 -18.92 2.99 -3.07
CA ARG A 140 -18.34 1.76 -3.65
C ARG A 140 -17.07 1.31 -2.96
N VAL A 141 -16.24 2.23 -2.49
CA VAL A 141 -15.00 1.90 -1.79
C VAL A 141 -15.20 1.79 -0.26
N GLY A 142 -16.43 1.89 0.25
CA GLY A 142 -16.76 1.61 1.64
C GLY A 142 -16.72 2.81 2.59
N PHE A 143 -16.90 4.03 2.07
CA PHE A 143 -17.09 5.22 2.92
C PHE A 143 -18.58 5.58 3.02
N ASP A 144 -19.16 5.44 4.21
CA ASP A 144 -20.55 5.83 4.49
C ASP A 144 -20.71 7.35 4.67
N ASN A 145 -19.62 8.07 4.95
CA ASN A 145 -19.64 9.51 5.19
C ASN A 145 -18.77 10.24 4.16
N LEU A 146 -19.44 10.96 3.23
CA LEU A 146 -18.80 11.70 2.16
C LEU A 146 -17.87 12.83 2.68
N SER A 147 -18.25 13.50 3.77
CA SER A 147 -17.41 14.57 4.35
C SER A 147 -16.11 14.00 4.93
N TYR A 148 -16.19 12.83 5.57
CA TYR A 148 -15.01 12.11 6.06
C TYR A 148 -14.12 11.65 4.90
N PHE A 149 -14.69 11.07 3.85
CA PHE A 149 -13.97 10.69 2.63
C PHE A 149 -13.23 11.89 2.02
N ASN A 150 -13.92 13.00 1.76
CA ASN A 150 -13.34 14.20 1.15
C ASN A 150 -12.14 14.74 1.97
N ARG A 151 -12.29 14.77 3.31
CA ARG A 151 -11.23 15.21 4.22
C ARG A 151 -9.99 14.28 4.13
N LEU A 152 -10.20 12.97 4.14
CA LEU A 152 -9.11 12.00 4.04
C LEU A 152 -8.44 12.07 2.66
N PHE A 153 -9.24 12.14 1.59
CA PHE A 153 -8.74 12.23 0.22
C PHE A 153 -7.89 13.49 0.02
N LYS A 154 -8.38 14.66 0.45
CA LYS A 154 -7.62 15.91 0.38
C LYS A 154 -6.33 15.84 1.19
N ARG A 155 -6.35 15.24 2.38
CA ARG A 155 -5.15 15.04 3.21
C ARG A 155 -4.09 14.18 2.50
N ARG A 156 -4.51 13.12 1.78
CA ARG A 156 -3.61 12.20 1.10
C ARG A 156 -3.05 12.72 -0.22
N TYR A 157 -3.91 13.34 -1.04
CA TYR A 157 -3.57 13.75 -2.41
C TYR A 157 -3.36 15.26 -2.57
N GLY A 158 -3.52 16.05 -1.51
CA GLY A 158 -3.37 17.51 -1.52
C GLY A 158 -4.51 18.27 -2.20
N MET A 159 -5.48 17.57 -2.78
CA MET A 159 -6.60 18.13 -3.53
C MET A 159 -7.89 17.35 -3.29
N THR A 160 -9.03 17.97 -3.62
CA THR A 160 -10.33 17.30 -3.51
C THR A 160 -10.50 16.21 -4.59
N PRO A 161 -11.39 15.22 -4.38
CA PRO A 161 -11.69 14.20 -5.41
C PRO A 161 -12.14 14.80 -6.74
N ARG A 162 -12.87 15.92 -6.72
CA ARG A 162 -13.35 16.62 -7.91
C ARG A 162 -12.18 17.26 -8.70
N GLU A 163 -11.28 17.93 -8.00
CA GLU A 163 -10.05 18.50 -8.60
C GLU A 163 -9.13 17.39 -9.14
N TYR A 164 -9.06 16.25 -8.45
CA TYR A 164 -8.26 15.10 -8.86
C TYR A 164 -8.73 14.49 -10.18
N ARG A 165 -10.07 14.43 -10.41
CA ARG A 165 -10.67 13.96 -11.67
C ARG A 165 -10.36 14.87 -12.85
N SER A 166 -10.24 16.18 -12.62
CA SER A 166 -10.05 17.19 -13.68
C SER A 166 -8.60 17.30 -14.17
N LYS A 167 -7.68 16.54 -13.60
CA LYS A 167 -6.28 16.44 -14.02
C LYS A 167 -6.08 15.37 -15.09
#